data_236318beaccc040cfee69c4af4d59313
#
_entry.id   236318beaccc040cfee69c4af4d59313
#
_cell.length_a   1.000
_cell.length_b   1.000
_cell.length_c   1.000
_cell.angle_alpha   90.00
_cell.angle_beta   90.00
_cell.angle_gamma   90.00
#
_symmetry.space_group_name_H-M   'P 1'
#
loop_
_entity.id
_entity.type
_entity.pdbx_description
1 polymer ?
#
loop_
_entity_poly.entity_id
_entity_poly.type
_entity_poly.pdbx_seq_one_letter_code
_entity_poly.pdbx_strand_id
1 'polypeptide(L)'
;MNICVVTVTYNRIDKLKKTLNAFSDSTSFPNTVIVVNNASTDDTASYLLKWESIKESFSKVVIKLEENTGGSGGFNVGISKALELGCDWIFIGDDDAYIDKNTISYFRGEPEVSDDSIGAIACQVDSPDGTMFGHRRTINKGLLFLHEKDSVEADYNNDYFYINLFSFVGVFLNSKYIKQIELPRKDYFIWYDDTEYSSRLSKIAKIVCIPKLKIYHDCRIEDIRFCWKSYYGYRNKLDTLKNVYRKRYCYAFLIALKVSAVLDLFLGKKLKSHTKNVAIADFRNKRMGKNEKYMPGTFNTK
;
A
#
# COMPACT_ATOMS: atom_id res chain seq x y z
N MET A 1 -11.18 -8.72 -20.51
CA MET A 1 -10.34 -8.41 -19.33
C MET A 1 -11.22 -7.74 -18.28
N ASN A 2 -11.36 -8.38 -17.13
CA ASN A 2 -12.19 -7.94 -16.01
C ASN A 2 -11.30 -7.23 -14.97
N ILE A 3 -11.54 -5.91 -14.72
CA ILE A 3 -10.76 -5.09 -13.79
C ILE A 3 -11.64 -4.78 -12.58
N CYS A 4 -11.17 -5.18 -11.40
CA CYS A 4 -11.74 -4.72 -10.14
C CYS A 4 -10.87 -3.63 -9.52
N VAL A 5 -11.51 -2.65 -8.90
CA VAL A 5 -10.85 -1.65 -8.04
C VAL A 5 -11.07 -2.04 -6.59
N VAL A 6 -10.06 -1.90 -5.75
CA VAL A 6 -10.16 -2.05 -4.30
C VAL A 6 -9.64 -0.78 -3.64
N THR A 7 -10.49 -0.13 -2.85
CA THR A 7 -10.09 0.98 -1.99
C THR A 7 -10.54 0.73 -0.55
N VAL A 8 -9.71 1.18 0.40
CA VAL A 8 -9.94 1.01 1.84
C VAL A 8 -10.11 2.39 2.47
N THR A 9 -11.15 2.59 3.26
CA THR A 9 -11.41 3.87 3.91
C THR A 9 -11.65 3.73 5.41
N TYR A 10 -11.21 4.73 6.18
CA TYR A 10 -11.46 4.87 7.60
C TYR A 10 -11.55 6.33 8.02
N ASN A 11 -12.76 6.82 8.34
CA ASN A 11 -13.02 8.19 8.81
C ASN A 11 -12.49 9.29 7.87
N ARG A 12 -12.71 9.14 6.55
CA ARG A 12 -12.19 10.04 5.50
C ARG A 12 -13.18 10.27 4.37
N ILE A 13 -14.46 10.45 4.72
CA ILE A 13 -15.58 10.54 3.76
C ILE A 13 -15.33 11.51 2.60
N ASP A 14 -14.72 12.68 2.84
CA ASP A 14 -14.53 13.69 1.79
C ASP A 14 -13.44 13.27 0.78
N LYS A 15 -12.40 12.59 1.23
CA LYS A 15 -11.37 12.00 0.33
C LYS A 15 -11.96 10.84 -0.46
N LEU A 16 -12.68 9.95 0.21
CA LEU A 16 -13.38 8.84 -0.44
C LEU A 16 -14.31 9.30 -1.55
N LYS A 17 -15.12 10.35 -1.32
CA LYS A 17 -16.00 10.93 -2.36
C LYS A 17 -15.23 11.32 -3.61
N LYS A 18 -14.09 11.99 -3.48
CA LYS A 18 -13.24 12.38 -4.61
C LYS A 18 -12.69 11.16 -5.35
N THR A 19 -12.22 10.14 -4.61
CA THR A 19 -11.73 8.88 -5.19
C THR A 19 -12.83 8.17 -5.99
N LEU A 20 -14.03 8.05 -5.44
CA LEU A 20 -15.14 7.38 -6.13
C LEU A 20 -15.63 8.16 -7.36
N ASN A 21 -15.67 9.50 -7.28
CA ASN A 21 -16.00 10.35 -8.43
C ASN A 21 -14.96 10.21 -9.54
N ALA A 22 -13.66 10.09 -9.21
CA ALA A 22 -12.61 9.90 -10.22
C ALA A 22 -12.81 8.62 -11.05
N PHE A 23 -13.39 7.56 -10.48
CA PHE A 23 -13.77 6.38 -11.27
C PHE A 23 -15.00 6.62 -12.15
N SER A 24 -15.98 7.39 -11.68
CA SER A 24 -17.17 7.76 -12.48
C SER A 24 -16.81 8.69 -13.64
N ASP A 25 -15.79 9.52 -13.49
CA ASP A 25 -15.31 10.47 -14.50
C ASP A 25 -14.30 9.84 -15.50
N SER A 26 -13.97 8.56 -15.34
CA SER A 26 -13.01 7.88 -16.20
C SER A 26 -13.52 7.67 -17.63
N THR A 27 -12.63 7.77 -18.62
CA THR A 27 -12.94 7.51 -20.05
C THR A 27 -13.16 6.03 -20.35
N SER A 28 -12.69 5.15 -19.48
CA SER A 28 -12.96 3.71 -19.48
C SER A 28 -13.19 3.26 -18.05
N PHE A 29 -14.23 2.48 -17.81
CA PHE A 29 -14.65 2.11 -16.46
C PHE A 29 -14.02 0.78 -16.01
N PRO A 30 -13.75 0.60 -14.71
CA PRO A 30 -13.52 -0.73 -14.14
C PRO A 30 -14.81 -1.56 -14.28
N ASN A 31 -14.72 -2.86 -14.11
CA ASN A 31 -15.91 -3.72 -14.08
C ASN A 31 -16.61 -3.64 -12.71
N THR A 32 -15.82 -3.54 -11.65
CA THR A 32 -16.34 -3.47 -10.27
C THR A 32 -15.47 -2.55 -9.42
N VAL A 33 -16.10 -1.72 -8.60
CA VAL A 33 -15.46 -0.93 -7.54
C VAL A 33 -15.84 -1.52 -6.18
N ILE A 34 -14.84 -1.99 -5.45
CA ILE A 34 -14.97 -2.59 -4.11
C ILE A 34 -14.46 -1.56 -3.10
N VAL A 35 -15.33 -1.11 -2.21
CA VAL A 35 -14.99 -0.21 -1.10
C VAL A 35 -15.02 -0.99 0.20
N VAL A 36 -13.88 -1.03 0.90
CA VAL A 36 -13.81 -1.61 2.24
C VAL A 36 -13.91 -0.48 3.27
N ASN A 37 -15.06 -0.37 3.91
CA ASN A 37 -15.24 0.52 5.05
C ASN A 37 -14.68 -0.15 6.31
N ASN A 38 -13.53 0.30 6.75
CA ASN A 38 -12.74 -0.29 7.82
C ASN A 38 -13.23 0.17 9.21
N ALA A 39 -14.54 -0.04 9.48
CA ALA A 39 -15.24 0.37 10.70
C ALA A 39 -15.21 1.89 10.94
N SER A 40 -15.50 2.71 9.92
CA SER A 40 -15.62 4.16 10.08
C SER A 40 -16.75 4.53 11.05
N THR A 41 -16.53 5.58 11.85
CA THR A 41 -17.44 6.11 12.84
C THR A 41 -18.05 7.47 12.44
N ASP A 42 -17.62 8.02 11.31
CA ASP A 42 -18.17 9.21 10.65
C ASP A 42 -19.33 8.82 9.71
N ASP A 43 -19.78 9.75 8.89
CA ASP A 43 -20.88 9.55 7.92
C ASP A 43 -20.52 8.64 6.72
N THR A 44 -19.34 8.01 6.71
CA THR A 44 -18.88 7.15 5.61
C THR A 44 -19.87 6.01 5.33
N ALA A 45 -20.41 5.35 6.37
CA ALA A 45 -21.33 4.22 6.18
C ALA A 45 -22.65 4.67 5.51
N SER A 46 -23.23 5.78 5.96
CA SER A 46 -24.47 6.33 5.40
C SER A 46 -24.27 6.84 3.97
N TYR A 47 -23.10 7.41 3.67
CA TYR A 47 -22.74 7.81 2.32
C TYR A 47 -22.60 6.60 1.38
N LEU A 48 -21.94 5.55 1.81
CA LEU A 48 -21.73 4.35 0.98
C LEU A 48 -23.04 3.62 0.66
N LEU A 49 -24.00 3.58 1.59
CA LEU A 49 -25.35 3.06 1.32
C LEU A 49 -26.05 3.83 0.19
N LYS A 50 -25.94 5.17 0.18
CA LYS A 50 -26.48 6.01 -0.89
C LYS A 50 -25.71 5.81 -2.20
N TRP A 51 -24.38 5.80 -2.13
CA TRP A 51 -23.54 5.61 -3.31
C TRP A 51 -23.81 4.27 -4.00
N GLU A 52 -24.03 3.20 -3.24
CA GLU A 52 -24.32 1.86 -3.76
C GLU A 52 -25.63 1.83 -4.56
N SER A 53 -26.63 2.64 -4.20
CA SER A 53 -27.93 2.74 -4.89
C SER A 53 -27.89 3.55 -6.19
N ILE A 54 -26.88 4.40 -6.41
CA ILE A 54 -26.74 5.21 -7.61
C ILE A 54 -26.27 4.30 -8.77
N LYS A 55 -26.92 4.39 -9.92
CA LYS A 55 -26.53 3.62 -11.11
C LYS A 55 -25.26 4.20 -11.71
N GLU A 56 -24.27 3.33 -11.96
CA GLU A 56 -23.01 3.65 -12.61
C GLU A 56 -22.72 2.68 -13.76
N SER A 57 -21.65 2.96 -14.52
CA SER A 57 -21.18 2.08 -15.60
C SER A 57 -20.36 0.89 -15.09
N PHE A 58 -20.28 0.71 -13.78
CA PHE A 58 -19.57 -0.39 -13.12
C PHE A 58 -20.40 -0.93 -11.95
N SER A 59 -20.13 -2.18 -11.58
CA SER A 59 -20.71 -2.80 -10.39
C SER A 59 -20.08 -2.24 -9.12
N LYS A 60 -20.83 -2.17 -8.04
CA LYS A 60 -20.40 -1.66 -6.74
C LYS A 60 -20.50 -2.74 -5.68
N VAL A 61 -19.50 -2.82 -4.83
CA VAL A 61 -19.48 -3.72 -3.68
C VAL A 61 -18.97 -2.95 -2.47
N VAL A 62 -19.76 -2.88 -1.42
CA VAL A 62 -19.36 -2.28 -0.15
C VAL A 62 -19.18 -3.39 0.88
N ILE A 63 -18.00 -3.44 1.49
CA ILE A 63 -17.68 -4.35 2.59
C ILE A 63 -17.51 -3.52 3.85
N LYS A 64 -18.33 -3.78 4.86
CA LYS A 64 -18.23 -3.15 6.17
C LYS A 64 -17.52 -4.10 7.13
N LEU A 65 -16.41 -3.66 7.72
CA LEU A 65 -15.73 -4.39 8.78
C LEU A 65 -16.29 -3.98 10.15
N GLU A 66 -16.26 -4.91 11.11
CA GLU A 66 -16.73 -4.67 12.48
C GLU A 66 -15.73 -3.86 13.32
N GLU A 67 -14.43 -3.94 12.97
CA GLU A 67 -13.36 -3.21 13.64
C GLU A 67 -12.34 -2.68 12.64
N ASN A 68 -11.58 -1.65 13.05
CA ASN A 68 -10.47 -1.13 12.25
C ASN A 68 -9.30 -2.11 12.28
N THR A 69 -9.10 -2.82 11.17
CA THR A 69 -8.02 -3.78 10.95
C THR A 69 -6.77 -3.17 10.31
N GLY A 70 -6.75 -1.84 10.16
CA GLY A 70 -5.70 -1.10 9.44
C GLY A 70 -5.82 -1.25 7.92
N GLY A 71 -4.96 -0.53 7.19
CA GLY A 71 -4.90 -0.64 5.73
C GLY A 71 -4.62 -2.07 5.25
N SER A 72 -3.69 -2.74 5.92
CA SER A 72 -3.30 -4.13 5.61
C SER A 72 -4.49 -5.10 5.64
N GLY A 73 -5.31 -5.05 6.69
CA GLY A 73 -6.49 -5.89 6.83
C GLY A 73 -7.57 -5.55 5.81
N GLY A 74 -7.78 -4.26 5.57
CA GLY A 74 -8.73 -3.78 4.56
C GLY A 74 -8.37 -4.24 3.15
N PHE A 75 -7.10 -4.08 2.72
CA PHE A 75 -6.65 -4.58 1.42
C PHE A 75 -6.70 -6.10 1.31
N ASN A 76 -6.37 -6.82 2.39
CA ASN A 76 -6.52 -8.28 2.40
C ASN A 76 -7.97 -8.71 2.07
N VAL A 77 -8.96 -8.11 2.73
CA VAL A 77 -10.39 -8.43 2.51
C VAL A 77 -10.84 -7.99 1.11
N GLY A 78 -10.47 -6.78 0.68
CA GLY A 78 -10.87 -6.25 -0.62
C GLY A 78 -10.29 -7.05 -1.79
N ILE A 79 -9.01 -7.42 -1.74
CA ILE A 79 -8.34 -8.25 -2.75
C ILE A 79 -8.94 -9.67 -2.77
N SER A 80 -9.22 -10.26 -1.59
CA SER A 80 -9.91 -11.55 -1.50
C SER A 80 -11.25 -11.51 -2.24
N LYS A 81 -12.04 -10.45 -2.01
CA LYS A 81 -13.33 -10.27 -2.69
C LYS A 81 -13.18 -10.10 -4.20
N ALA A 82 -12.19 -9.37 -4.66
CA ALA A 82 -11.93 -9.22 -6.09
C ALA A 82 -11.55 -10.56 -6.76
N LEU A 83 -10.79 -11.41 -6.08
CA LEU A 83 -10.48 -12.77 -6.56
C LEU A 83 -11.73 -13.67 -6.62
N GLU A 84 -12.64 -13.58 -5.64
CA GLU A 84 -13.92 -14.29 -5.62
C GLU A 84 -14.80 -13.88 -6.81
N LEU A 85 -14.76 -12.60 -7.21
CA LEU A 85 -15.49 -12.08 -8.37
C LEU A 85 -14.84 -12.43 -9.72
N GLY A 86 -13.72 -13.14 -9.72
CA GLY A 86 -13.05 -13.59 -10.94
C GLY A 86 -12.40 -12.46 -11.73
N CYS A 87 -11.91 -11.41 -11.06
CA CYS A 87 -11.20 -10.33 -11.75
C CYS A 87 -9.86 -10.81 -12.31
N ASP A 88 -9.53 -10.38 -13.54
CA ASP A 88 -8.23 -10.66 -14.16
C ASP A 88 -7.13 -9.78 -13.55
N TRP A 89 -7.45 -8.51 -13.36
CA TRP A 89 -6.58 -7.50 -12.77
C TRP A 89 -7.29 -6.76 -11.64
N ILE A 90 -6.57 -6.49 -10.57
CA ILE A 90 -7.07 -5.79 -9.38
C ILE A 90 -6.30 -4.50 -9.21
N PHE A 91 -6.96 -3.36 -9.45
CA PHE A 91 -6.39 -2.05 -9.15
C PHE A 91 -6.56 -1.74 -7.67
N ILE A 92 -5.49 -1.35 -7.01
CA ILE A 92 -5.49 -0.99 -5.59
C ILE A 92 -5.02 0.46 -5.40
N GLY A 93 -5.69 1.17 -4.51
CA GLY A 93 -5.35 2.54 -4.14
C GLY A 93 -6.02 2.97 -2.84
N ASP A 94 -5.38 3.92 -2.14
CA ASP A 94 -5.93 4.54 -0.93
C ASP A 94 -7.15 5.41 -1.24
N ASP A 95 -7.94 5.73 -0.23
CA ASP A 95 -9.12 6.59 -0.32
C ASP A 95 -8.81 8.07 -0.60
N ASP A 96 -7.54 8.46 -0.63
CA ASP A 96 -7.03 9.77 -1.01
C ASP A 96 -6.11 9.73 -2.25
N ALA A 97 -6.23 8.68 -3.04
CA ALA A 97 -5.50 8.51 -4.29
C ALA A 97 -6.47 8.49 -5.47
N TYR A 98 -6.46 9.55 -6.27
CA TYR A 98 -7.43 9.80 -7.35
C TYR A 98 -6.84 9.36 -8.69
N ILE A 99 -7.50 8.44 -9.36
CA ILE A 99 -7.06 7.96 -10.67
C ILE A 99 -7.22 9.04 -11.75
N ASP A 100 -6.23 9.21 -12.64
CA ASP A 100 -6.43 10.02 -13.84
C ASP A 100 -7.48 9.38 -14.76
N LYS A 101 -8.31 10.20 -15.37
CA LYS A 101 -9.47 9.76 -16.18
C LYS A 101 -9.11 8.77 -17.31
N ASN A 102 -7.88 8.83 -17.82
CA ASN A 102 -7.45 7.98 -18.94
C ASN A 102 -6.68 6.72 -18.48
N THR A 103 -6.35 6.60 -17.20
CA THR A 103 -5.47 5.53 -16.71
C THR A 103 -6.00 4.14 -17.01
N ILE A 104 -7.31 3.87 -16.80
CA ILE A 104 -7.87 2.54 -17.12
C ILE A 104 -7.89 2.29 -18.63
N SER A 105 -8.19 3.33 -19.43
CA SER A 105 -8.15 3.23 -20.89
C SER A 105 -6.74 2.92 -21.39
N TYR A 106 -5.74 3.64 -20.90
CA TYR A 106 -4.34 3.39 -21.26
C TYR A 106 -3.90 2.01 -20.80
N PHE A 107 -4.19 1.63 -19.54
CA PHE A 107 -3.87 0.29 -19.04
C PHE A 107 -4.38 -0.83 -19.94
N ARG A 108 -5.61 -0.73 -20.47
CA ARG A 108 -6.18 -1.74 -21.38
C ARG A 108 -5.42 -1.84 -22.70
N GLY A 109 -4.71 -0.80 -23.11
CA GLY A 109 -3.95 -0.72 -24.36
C GLY A 109 -2.45 -1.03 -24.21
N GLU A 110 -1.93 -1.17 -22.99
CA GLU A 110 -0.50 -1.42 -22.78
C GLU A 110 -0.13 -2.88 -23.13
N PRO A 111 0.95 -3.12 -23.90
CA PRO A 111 1.42 -4.46 -24.23
C PRO A 111 1.77 -5.30 -23.00
N GLU A 112 2.27 -4.67 -21.94
CA GLU A 112 2.66 -5.28 -20.68
C GLU A 112 1.50 -6.01 -19.98
N VAL A 113 0.26 -5.61 -20.26
CA VAL A 113 -0.95 -6.27 -19.73
C VAL A 113 -1.10 -7.69 -20.27
N SER A 114 -0.59 -7.95 -21.47
CA SER A 114 -0.61 -9.26 -22.12
C SER A 114 0.70 -10.05 -21.91
N ASP A 115 1.73 -9.44 -21.30
CA ASP A 115 2.97 -10.14 -20.98
C ASP A 115 2.76 -11.04 -19.75
N ASP A 116 2.79 -12.34 -20.01
CA ASP A 116 2.61 -13.37 -18.99
C ASP A 116 3.65 -13.35 -17.86
N SER A 117 4.76 -12.64 -18.03
CA SER A 117 5.78 -12.49 -16.99
C SER A 117 5.50 -11.35 -16.00
N ILE A 118 4.51 -10.48 -16.29
CA ILE A 118 4.18 -9.29 -15.47
C ILE A 118 3.16 -9.66 -14.38
N GLY A 119 3.58 -9.50 -13.14
CA GLY A 119 2.73 -9.72 -11.95
C GLY A 119 2.05 -8.46 -11.42
N ALA A 120 2.61 -7.29 -11.70
CA ALA A 120 1.99 -6.01 -11.35
C ALA A 120 2.46 -4.88 -12.29
N ILE A 121 1.55 -3.94 -12.52
CA ILE A 121 1.78 -2.70 -13.26
C ILE A 121 1.45 -1.54 -12.33
N ALA A 122 2.44 -0.72 -12.02
CA ALA A 122 2.31 0.42 -11.13
C ALA A 122 2.18 1.72 -11.93
N CYS A 123 1.32 2.62 -11.47
CA CYS A 123 1.16 3.96 -12.02
C CYS A 123 2.27 4.89 -11.53
N GLN A 124 2.52 6.00 -12.22
CA GLN A 124 3.17 7.17 -11.64
C GLN A 124 2.27 7.75 -10.56
N VAL A 125 2.83 8.11 -9.42
CA VAL A 125 2.12 8.76 -8.31
C VAL A 125 2.54 10.22 -8.27
N ASP A 126 1.60 11.12 -8.50
CA ASP A 126 1.81 12.57 -8.38
C ASP A 126 1.10 13.09 -7.13
N SER A 127 1.65 14.13 -6.53
CA SER A 127 1.09 14.90 -5.42
C SER A 127 1.04 16.38 -5.77
N PRO A 128 0.44 17.24 -4.94
CA PRO A 128 0.55 18.69 -5.13
C PRO A 128 1.98 19.22 -5.21
N ASP A 129 2.95 18.50 -4.63
CA ASP A 129 4.36 18.87 -4.58
C ASP A 129 5.18 18.25 -5.73
N GLY A 130 4.56 17.48 -6.64
CA GLY A 130 5.20 16.79 -7.77
C GLY A 130 5.17 15.27 -7.67
N THR A 131 5.98 14.59 -8.49
CA THR A 131 6.04 13.13 -8.54
C THR A 131 6.64 12.53 -7.27
N MET A 132 5.98 11.55 -6.70
CA MET A 132 6.36 10.87 -5.46
C MET A 132 7.20 9.63 -5.75
N PHE A 133 8.50 9.79 -5.95
CA PHE A 133 9.42 8.72 -6.35
C PHE A 133 9.47 7.53 -5.37
N GLY A 134 9.34 7.78 -4.07
CA GLY A 134 9.41 6.75 -3.02
C GLY A 134 8.31 5.69 -3.06
N HIS A 135 7.24 5.89 -3.86
CA HIS A 135 6.22 4.88 -4.07
C HIS A 135 6.67 3.73 -5.00
N ARG A 136 7.76 3.92 -5.75
CA ARG A 136 8.33 2.94 -6.68
C ARG A 136 9.80 2.78 -6.37
N ARG A 137 10.22 1.55 -6.01
CA ARG A 137 11.56 1.31 -5.47
C ARG A 137 12.19 0.05 -6.03
N THR A 138 13.50 0.04 -6.07
CA THR A 138 14.31 -1.15 -6.35
C THR A 138 15.02 -1.62 -5.09
N ILE A 139 15.51 -2.86 -5.10
CA ILE A 139 16.25 -3.47 -3.99
C ILE A 139 17.65 -3.83 -4.41
N ASN A 140 18.63 -3.28 -3.71
CA ASN A 140 20.03 -3.69 -3.79
C ASN A 140 20.40 -4.58 -2.60
N LYS A 141 20.85 -5.81 -2.89
CA LYS A 141 21.19 -6.80 -1.89
C LYS A 141 22.66 -6.64 -1.50
N GLY A 142 22.93 -5.89 -0.42
CA GLY A 142 24.25 -5.82 0.18
C GLY A 142 24.62 -7.07 1.01
N LEU A 143 25.81 -7.06 1.61
CA LEU A 143 26.28 -8.20 2.44
C LEU A 143 25.43 -8.37 3.70
N LEU A 144 25.18 -7.27 4.44
CA LEU A 144 24.47 -7.26 5.73
C LEU A 144 23.13 -6.54 5.68
N PHE A 145 22.90 -5.64 4.72
CA PHE A 145 21.68 -4.84 4.63
C PHE A 145 21.09 -4.94 3.24
N LEU A 146 19.76 -4.86 3.20
CA LEU A 146 19.02 -4.55 1.99
C LEU A 146 18.88 -3.04 1.89
N HIS A 147 19.20 -2.49 0.72
CA HIS A 147 19.07 -1.08 0.42
C HIS A 147 17.87 -0.91 -0.53
N GLU A 148 16.82 -0.31 -0.04
CA GLU A 148 15.72 0.18 -0.86
C GLU A 148 16.18 1.49 -1.50
N LYS A 149 16.03 1.58 -2.82
CA LYS A 149 16.37 2.78 -3.60
C LYS A 149 15.10 3.27 -4.30
N ASP A 150 14.72 4.49 -4.01
CA ASP A 150 13.62 5.15 -4.70
C ASP A 150 13.95 5.28 -6.19
N SER A 151 12.92 5.24 -7.04
CA SER A 151 13.04 5.64 -8.44
C SER A 151 13.43 7.12 -8.52
N VAL A 152 13.94 7.53 -9.67
CA VAL A 152 14.39 8.90 -9.91
C VAL A 152 13.66 9.49 -11.13
N GLU A 153 13.67 10.79 -11.28
CA GLU A 153 12.98 11.50 -12.38
C GLU A 153 13.31 10.91 -13.76
N ALA A 154 14.57 10.52 -13.98
CA ALA A 154 15.01 9.94 -15.25
C ALA A 154 14.31 8.62 -15.58
N ASP A 155 13.88 7.84 -14.58
CA ASP A 155 13.15 6.58 -14.81
C ASP A 155 11.79 6.86 -15.47
N TYR A 156 11.13 7.96 -15.10
CA TYR A 156 9.81 8.36 -15.59
C TYR A 156 9.81 8.98 -17.00
N ASN A 157 10.98 9.14 -17.61
CA ASN A 157 11.11 9.52 -19.03
C ASN A 157 11.05 8.31 -19.99
N ASN A 158 11.00 7.10 -19.48
CA ASN A 158 10.87 5.88 -20.26
C ASN A 158 9.38 5.50 -20.41
N ASP A 159 9.07 4.68 -21.42
CA ASP A 159 7.72 4.13 -21.59
C ASP A 159 7.33 3.27 -20.38
N TYR A 160 8.27 2.48 -19.87
CA TYR A 160 8.17 1.76 -18.59
C TYR A 160 9.56 1.50 -17.98
N PHE A 161 9.58 1.15 -16.68
CA PHE A 161 10.78 0.69 -16.00
C PHE A 161 10.47 -0.36 -14.93
N TYR A 162 11.45 -1.23 -14.65
CA TYR A 162 11.29 -2.30 -13.67
C TYR A 162 11.51 -1.82 -12.24
N ILE A 163 10.67 -2.31 -11.34
CA ILE A 163 10.77 -2.08 -9.89
C ILE A 163 10.69 -3.41 -9.13
N ASN A 164 11.03 -3.40 -7.85
CA ASN A 164 10.86 -4.55 -6.97
C ASN A 164 9.76 -4.30 -5.92
N LEU A 165 9.55 -3.04 -5.56
CA LEU A 165 8.66 -2.62 -4.50
C LEU A 165 7.74 -1.51 -4.99
N PHE A 166 6.49 -1.59 -4.53
CA PHE A 166 5.48 -0.55 -4.72
C PHE A 166 4.72 -0.29 -3.43
N SER A 167 4.18 0.91 -3.27
CA SER A 167 3.14 1.19 -2.27
C SER A 167 1.75 0.85 -2.83
N PHE A 168 0.78 0.54 -1.97
CA PHE A 168 -0.63 0.27 -2.35
C PHE A 168 -1.36 1.53 -2.84
N VAL A 169 -0.68 2.31 -3.66
CA VAL A 169 -1.16 3.56 -4.26
C VAL A 169 -1.01 3.47 -5.77
N GLY A 170 -2.12 3.14 -6.46
CA GLY A 170 -2.15 3.06 -7.91
C GLY A 170 -1.34 1.89 -8.49
N VAL A 171 -1.77 0.67 -8.20
CA VAL A 171 -1.13 -0.53 -8.74
C VAL A 171 -2.18 -1.50 -9.26
N PHE A 172 -2.00 -1.98 -10.47
CA PHE A 172 -2.74 -3.10 -11.03
C PHE A 172 -2.00 -4.40 -10.70
N LEU A 173 -2.68 -5.31 -10.00
CA LEU A 173 -2.17 -6.62 -9.62
C LEU A 173 -2.77 -7.69 -10.53
N ASN A 174 -1.94 -8.54 -11.10
CA ASN A 174 -2.38 -9.67 -11.92
C ASN A 174 -2.88 -10.81 -11.02
N SER A 175 -4.16 -11.16 -11.11
CA SER A 175 -4.81 -12.18 -10.29
C SER A 175 -4.17 -13.56 -10.41
N LYS A 176 -3.55 -13.89 -11.56
CA LYS A 176 -2.78 -15.13 -11.78
C LYS A 176 -1.67 -15.28 -10.72
N TYR A 177 -0.97 -14.19 -10.41
CA TYR A 177 0.14 -14.21 -9.47
C TYR A 177 -0.30 -14.04 -8.01
N ILE A 178 -1.37 -13.28 -7.75
CA ILE A 178 -1.92 -13.14 -6.38
C ILE A 178 -2.29 -14.52 -5.83
N LYS A 179 -2.88 -15.39 -6.64
CA LYS A 179 -3.25 -16.76 -6.26
C LYS A 179 -2.06 -17.64 -5.88
N GLN A 180 -0.84 -17.25 -6.26
CA GLN A 180 0.39 -18.01 -5.99
C GLN A 180 1.15 -17.53 -4.75
N ILE A 181 0.95 -16.27 -4.34
CA ILE A 181 1.74 -15.65 -3.25
C ILE A 181 0.97 -15.40 -1.96
N GLU A 182 -0.27 -15.86 -1.86
CA GLU A 182 -1.18 -15.51 -0.77
C GLU A 182 -1.54 -14.02 -0.74
N LEU A 183 -2.53 -13.65 0.06
CA LEU A 183 -2.99 -12.28 0.24
C LEU A 183 -1.99 -11.43 1.03
N PRO A 184 -2.12 -10.09 1.01
CA PRO A 184 -1.37 -9.21 1.91
C PRO A 184 -1.54 -9.60 3.37
N ARG A 185 -0.50 -9.43 4.17
CA ARG A 185 -0.47 -9.78 5.59
C ARG A 185 -1.40 -8.88 6.40
N LYS A 186 -2.61 -9.38 6.74
CA LYS A 186 -3.61 -8.64 7.53
C LYS A 186 -3.13 -8.25 8.95
N ASP A 187 -2.18 -9.01 9.50
CA ASP A 187 -1.62 -8.79 10.84
C ASP A 187 -0.53 -7.70 10.90
N TYR A 188 -0.21 -7.06 9.77
CA TYR A 188 0.70 -5.92 9.77
C TYR A 188 0.02 -4.63 10.25
N PHE A 189 -1.28 -4.53 10.13
CA PHE A 189 -2.12 -3.39 10.45
C PHE A 189 -1.88 -2.19 9.52
N ILE A 190 -0.67 -1.62 9.49
CA ILE A 190 -0.28 -0.51 8.62
C ILE A 190 1.25 -0.47 8.45
N TRP A 191 1.71 0.10 7.34
CA TRP A 191 3.10 0.25 6.95
C TRP A 191 3.87 -1.06 6.77
N TYR A 192 4.62 -1.13 5.71
CA TYR A 192 5.41 -2.28 5.29
C TYR A 192 4.61 -3.47 4.74
N ASP A 193 3.29 -3.42 4.77
CA ASP A 193 2.40 -4.43 4.16
C ASP A 193 2.54 -4.46 2.64
N ASP A 194 2.58 -3.29 2.00
CA ASP A 194 2.86 -3.07 0.59
C ASP A 194 4.27 -3.56 0.19
N THR A 195 5.26 -3.21 0.99
CA THR A 195 6.66 -3.59 0.81
C THR A 195 6.86 -5.10 0.97
N GLU A 196 6.24 -5.71 1.95
CA GLU A 196 6.25 -7.16 2.15
C GLU A 196 5.59 -7.88 0.97
N TYR A 197 4.41 -7.41 0.57
CA TYR A 197 3.64 -8.00 -0.52
C TYR A 197 4.36 -7.91 -1.87
N SER A 198 4.82 -6.71 -2.25
CA SER A 198 5.59 -6.51 -3.48
C SER A 198 6.91 -7.29 -3.47
N SER A 199 7.55 -7.45 -2.29
CA SER A 199 8.74 -8.28 -2.15
C SER A 199 8.48 -9.76 -2.44
N ARG A 200 7.32 -10.31 -2.06
CA ARG A 200 6.94 -11.68 -2.41
C ARG A 200 6.65 -11.80 -3.91
N LEU A 201 5.89 -10.86 -4.45
CA LEU A 201 5.53 -10.84 -5.87
C LEU A 201 6.76 -10.75 -6.77
N SER A 202 7.71 -9.85 -6.46
CA SER A 202 8.94 -9.65 -7.26
C SER A 202 9.88 -10.86 -7.32
N LYS A 203 9.63 -11.92 -6.53
CA LYS A 203 10.39 -13.18 -6.61
C LYS A 203 9.89 -14.12 -7.70
N ILE A 204 8.63 -13.99 -8.09
CA ILE A 204 7.98 -14.91 -9.03
C ILE A 204 7.51 -14.24 -10.31
N ALA A 205 7.44 -12.92 -10.35
CA ALA A 205 6.99 -12.15 -11.49
C ALA A 205 7.72 -10.82 -11.60
N LYS A 206 7.74 -10.24 -12.79
CA LYS A 206 8.23 -8.88 -13.01
C LYS A 206 7.20 -7.87 -12.53
N ILE A 207 7.67 -6.74 -12.04
CA ILE A 207 6.85 -5.59 -11.67
C ILE A 207 7.38 -4.40 -12.45
N VAL A 208 6.49 -3.71 -13.16
CA VAL A 208 6.83 -2.54 -13.96
C VAL A 208 6.08 -1.30 -13.46
N CYS A 209 6.70 -0.15 -13.60
CA CYS A 209 6.00 1.13 -13.53
C CYS A 209 5.83 1.66 -14.96
N ILE A 210 4.63 2.10 -15.29
CA ILE A 210 4.31 2.75 -16.58
C ILE A 210 3.92 4.20 -16.29
N PRO A 211 4.80 5.19 -16.57
CA PRO A 211 4.57 6.59 -16.21
C PRO A 211 3.34 7.24 -16.84
N LYS A 212 2.91 6.74 -18.00
CA LYS A 212 1.70 7.19 -18.67
C LYS A 212 0.42 6.91 -17.86
N LEU A 213 0.45 5.87 -17.00
CA LEU A 213 -0.63 5.57 -16.06
C LEU A 213 -0.45 6.46 -14.82
N LYS A 214 -1.40 7.31 -14.51
CA LYS A 214 -1.26 8.31 -13.44
C LYS A 214 -2.30 8.17 -12.35
N ILE A 215 -1.86 8.45 -11.14
CA ILE A 215 -2.71 8.61 -9.96
C ILE A 215 -2.25 9.82 -9.15
N TYR A 216 -3.17 10.59 -8.62
CA TYR A 216 -2.91 11.78 -7.81
C TYR A 216 -3.17 11.46 -6.35
N HIS A 217 -2.11 11.48 -5.54
CA HIS A 217 -2.20 11.22 -4.10
C HIS A 217 -2.30 12.54 -3.34
N ASP A 218 -3.41 12.76 -2.64
CA ASP A 218 -3.70 13.98 -1.88
C ASP A 218 -3.00 13.96 -0.51
N CYS A 219 -1.66 13.84 -0.55
CA CYS A 219 -0.79 13.95 0.61
C CYS A 219 0.45 14.79 0.26
N ARG A 220 1.06 15.40 1.28
CA ARG A 220 2.31 16.14 1.13
C ARG A 220 3.51 15.29 1.53
N ILE A 221 4.65 15.50 0.87
CA ILE A 221 5.91 14.77 1.15
C ILE A 221 6.37 15.00 2.60
N GLU A 222 6.04 16.15 3.20
CA GLU A 222 6.41 16.49 4.59
C GLU A 222 5.73 15.64 5.67
N ASP A 223 4.70 14.88 5.34
CA ASP A 223 3.93 14.08 6.30
C ASP A 223 4.64 12.80 6.77
N ILE A 224 5.85 12.50 6.22
CA ILE A 224 6.66 11.32 6.58
C ILE A 224 7.53 11.62 7.82
N ARG A 225 6.91 12.03 8.92
CA ARG A 225 7.61 12.27 10.18
C ARG A 225 7.46 11.05 11.11
N PHE A 226 8.33 11.00 12.14
CA PHE A 226 8.16 10.02 13.21
C PHE A 226 6.78 10.21 13.86
N CYS A 227 5.95 9.19 13.79
CA CYS A 227 4.58 9.17 14.30
C CYS A 227 4.22 7.78 14.83
N TRP A 228 2.98 7.59 15.26
CA TRP A 228 2.48 6.29 15.74
C TRP A 228 2.72 5.12 14.76
N LYS A 229 2.66 5.38 13.45
CA LYS A 229 2.93 4.37 12.41
C LYS A 229 4.38 3.84 12.44
N SER A 230 5.33 4.61 12.98
CA SER A 230 6.75 4.22 13.03
C SER A 230 6.98 2.93 13.82
N TYR A 231 6.14 2.66 14.85
CA TYR A 231 6.15 1.39 15.57
C TYR A 231 5.92 0.20 14.62
N TYR A 232 4.88 0.29 13.82
CA TYR A 232 4.54 -0.76 12.83
C TYR A 232 5.64 -0.90 11.79
N GLY A 233 6.15 0.21 11.26
CA GLY A 233 7.24 0.20 10.29
C GLY A 233 8.48 -0.55 10.81
N TYR A 234 8.91 -0.34 12.04
CA TYR A 234 10.04 -1.06 12.63
C TYR A 234 9.74 -2.55 12.83
N ARG A 235 8.58 -2.89 13.42
CA ARG A 235 8.16 -4.27 13.68
C ARG A 235 8.01 -5.08 12.39
N ASN A 236 7.26 -4.53 11.44
CA ASN A 236 6.93 -5.20 10.20
C ASN A 236 8.15 -5.34 9.28
N LYS A 237 9.08 -4.34 9.27
CA LYS A 237 10.37 -4.46 8.58
C LYS A 237 11.20 -5.62 9.11
N LEU A 238 11.30 -5.80 10.43
CA LEU A 238 11.99 -6.94 11.02
C LEU A 238 11.38 -8.28 10.58
N ASP A 239 10.05 -8.36 10.56
CA ASP A 239 9.31 -9.56 10.13
C ASP A 239 9.52 -9.85 8.64
N THR A 240 9.42 -8.83 7.77
CA THR A 240 9.66 -8.94 6.33
C THR A 240 11.10 -9.41 6.04
N LEU A 241 12.09 -8.81 6.69
CA LEU A 241 13.49 -9.19 6.51
C LEU A 241 13.76 -10.65 6.93
N LYS A 242 13.06 -11.13 7.97
CA LYS A 242 13.19 -12.51 8.46
C LYS A 242 12.53 -13.52 7.56
N ASN A 243 11.28 -13.24 7.13
CA ASN A 243 10.40 -14.23 6.49
C ASN A 243 10.45 -14.16 4.96
N VAL A 244 10.62 -12.97 4.37
CA VAL A 244 10.67 -12.80 2.92
C VAL A 244 12.08 -12.84 2.39
N TYR A 245 13.07 -12.36 3.15
CA TYR A 245 14.47 -12.32 2.74
C TYR A 245 15.33 -13.33 3.50
N ARG A 246 16.52 -12.95 3.95
CA ARG A 246 17.46 -13.82 4.68
C ARG A 246 17.56 -13.36 6.13
N LYS A 247 17.59 -14.29 7.07
CA LYS A 247 17.70 -14.01 8.52
C LYS A 247 18.86 -13.05 8.86
N ARG A 248 19.97 -13.09 8.09
CA ARG A 248 21.10 -12.16 8.31
C ARG A 248 20.69 -10.69 8.21
N TYR A 249 19.80 -10.32 7.27
CA TYR A 249 19.33 -8.95 7.11
C TYR A 249 18.46 -8.52 8.31
N CYS A 250 17.64 -9.44 8.81
CA CYS A 250 16.86 -9.20 10.01
C CYS A 250 17.76 -8.97 11.23
N TYR A 251 18.79 -9.80 11.44
CA TYR A 251 19.72 -9.64 12.56
C TYR A 251 20.52 -8.34 12.45
N ALA A 252 21.04 -8.01 11.26
CA ALA A 252 21.77 -6.76 11.04
C ALA A 252 20.88 -5.53 11.32
N PHE A 253 19.64 -5.52 10.79
CA PHE A 253 18.70 -4.43 11.05
C PHE A 253 18.28 -4.36 12.53
N LEU A 254 18.09 -5.50 13.19
CA LEU A 254 17.76 -5.53 14.63
C LEU A 254 18.87 -4.93 15.48
N ILE A 255 20.13 -5.24 15.18
CA ILE A 255 21.30 -4.65 15.88
C ILE A 255 21.34 -3.13 15.62
N ALA A 256 21.23 -2.72 14.35
CA ALA A 256 21.21 -1.30 13.98
C ALA A 256 20.06 -0.53 14.66
N LEU A 257 18.87 -1.14 14.73
CA LEU A 257 17.72 -0.53 15.39
C LEU A 257 17.92 -0.39 16.91
N LYS A 258 18.54 -1.36 17.55
CA LYS A 258 18.91 -1.29 18.99
C LYS A 258 19.94 -0.19 19.25
N VAL A 259 21.02 -0.14 18.46
CA VAL A 259 22.04 0.91 18.56
C VAL A 259 21.37 2.29 18.36
N SER A 260 20.55 2.42 17.35
CA SER A 260 19.79 3.66 17.10
C SER A 260 18.84 4.02 18.24
N ALA A 261 18.24 3.05 18.94
CA ALA A 261 17.40 3.31 20.12
C ALA A 261 18.23 3.84 21.31
N VAL A 262 19.43 3.30 21.52
CA VAL A 262 20.36 3.79 22.54
C VAL A 262 20.82 5.21 22.22
N LEU A 263 21.21 5.49 20.98
CA LEU A 263 21.59 6.83 20.55
C LEU A 263 20.45 7.85 20.73
N ASP A 264 19.21 7.48 20.39
CA ASP A 264 18.04 8.33 20.62
C ASP A 264 17.86 8.66 22.11
N LEU A 265 18.15 7.69 23.00
CA LEU A 265 18.06 7.92 24.44
C LEU A 265 19.11 8.94 24.89
N PHE A 266 20.37 8.82 24.44
CA PHE A 266 21.43 9.80 24.74
C PHE A 266 21.13 11.20 24.19
N LEU A 267 20.44 11.27 23.03
CA LEU A 267 20.00 12.53 22.43
C LEU A 267 18.70 13.09 23.03
N GLY A 268 18.22 12.52 24.15
CA GLY A 268 16.98 12.96 24.81
C GLY A 268 15.68 12.58 24.07
N LYS A 269 15.76 11.84 22.95
CA LYS A 269 14.59 11.43 22.13
C LYS A 269 13.92 10.18 22.72
N LYS A 270 13.51 10.26 24.00
CA LYS A 270 12.98 9.13 24.78
C LYS A 270 11.84 8.37 24.09
N LEU A 271 10.90 9.09 23.46
CA LEU A 271 9.76 8.48 22.76
C LEU A 271 10.22 7.63 21.56
N LYS A 272 11.18 8.13 20.75
CA LYS A 272 11.73 7.37 19.62
C LYS A 272 12.43 6.09 20.09
N SER A 273 13.28 6.21 21.13
CA SER A 273 13.96 5.07 21.75
C SER A 273 12.95 4.04 22.26
N HIS A 274 11.94 4.47 23.01
CA HIS A 274 10.89 3.59 23.55
C HIS A 274 10.14 2.86 22.43
N THR A 275 9.69 3.57 21.39
CA THR A 275 8.97 3.00 20.26
C THR A 275 9.76 1.90 19.55
N LYS A 276 11.07 2.11 19.30
CA LYS A 276 11.95 1.11 18.71
C LYS A 276 12.07 -0.14 19.59
N ASN A 277 12.26 0.05 20.90
CA ASN A 277 12.39 -1.07 21.85
C ASN A 277 11.10 -1.89 21.95
N VAL A 278 9.92 -1.25 21.97
CA VAL A 278 8.62 -1.95 21.97
C VAL A 278 8.44 -2.72 20.67
N ALA A 279 8.73 -2.12 19.50
CA ALA A 279 8.65 -2.80 18.22
C ALA A 279 9.56 -4.05 18.15
N ILE A 280 10.78 -3.97 18.67
CA ILE A 280 11.71 -5.11 18.78
C ILE A 280 11.15 -6.20 19.70
N ALA A 281 10.60 -5.81 20.87
CA ALA A 281 10.03 -6.75 21.83
C ALA A 281 8.83 -7.50 21.23
N ASP A 282 7.91 -6.78 20.59
CA ASP A 282 6.71 -7.37 19.98
C ASP A 282 7.08 -8.27 18.79
N PHE A 283 8.03 -7.87 17.94
CA PHE A 283 8.56 -8.74 16.89
C PHE A 283 9.13 -10.06 17.46
N ARG A 284 9.94 -10.00 18.53
CA ARG A 284 10.53 -11.18 19.18
C ARG A 284 9.48 -12.12 19.77
N ASN A 285 8.45 -11.53 20.37
CA ASN A 285 7.35 -12.24 21.01
C ASN A 285 6.24 -12.64 20.01
N LYS A 286 6.43 -12.38 18.70
CA LYS A 286 5.45 -12.64 17.63
C LYS A 286 4.11 -11.94 17.88
N ARG A 287 4.10 -10.80 18.54
CA ARG A 287 2.92 -9.96 18.77
C ARG A 287 2.70 -9.08 17.54
N MET A 288 1.94 -9.60 16.61
CA MET A 288 1.55 -8.89 15.40
C MET A 288 0.14 -8.28 15.58
N GLY A 289 -0.37 -7.63 14.54
CA GLY A 289 -1.69 -6.98 14.59
C GLY A 289 -1.66 -5.58 15.20
N LYS A 290 -2.85 -5.12 15.52
CA LYS A 290 -3.12 -3.81 16.12
C LYS A 290 -2.48 -3.69 17.52
N ASN A 291 -1.92 -2.52 17.82
CA ASN A 291 -1.43 -2.18 19.16
C ASN A 291 -2.08 -0.87 19.59
N GLU A 292 -2.91 -0.94 20.64
CA GLU A 292 -3.73 0.19 21.10
C GLU A 292 -2.93 1.41 21.58
N LYS A 293 -1.65 1.24 21.89
CA LYS A 293 -0.76 2.35 22.26
C LYS A 293 -0.24 3.12 21.04
N TYR A 294 -0.37 2.54 19.84
CA TYR A 294 0.13 3.10 18.59
C TYR A 294 -1.03 3.22 17.59
N MET A 295 -1.93 4.15 17.83
CA MET A 295 -3.12 4.41 17.05
C MET A 295 -3.15 5.86 16.53
N PRO A 296 -3.99 6.17 15.54
CA PRO A 296 -4.18 7.55 15.10
C PRO A 296 -4.44 8.49 16.28
N GLY A 297 -3.69 9.59 16.35
CA GLY A 297 -3.82 10.58 17.42
C GLY A 297 -3.09 10.28 18.72
N THR A 298 -2.48 9.10 18.90
CA THR A 298 -1.79 8.77 20.18
C THR A 298 -0.52 9.59 20.42
N PHE A 299 0.25 9.86 19.38
CA PHE A 299 1.32 10.86 19.41
C PHE A 299 1.71 11.29 17.99
N ASN A 300 1.84 12.60 17.80
CA ASN A 300 2.53 13.20 16.69
C ASN A 300 3.64 14.08 17.28
N THR A 301 4.88 13.83 16.94
CA THR A 301 5.95 14.80 17.25
C THR A 301 5.79 15.98 16.30
N LYS A 302 5.44 17.14 16.84
CA LYS A 302 5.58 18.40 16.10
C LYS A 302 7.03 18.66 15.76
#